data_156486e3832a9b19d12e6ebe98fe1152
#
_entry.id   156486e3832a9b19d12e6ebe98fe1152
#
_cell.length_a   1.000
_cell.length_b   1.000
_cell.length_c   1.000
_cell.angle_alpha   90.00
_cell.angle_beta   90.00
_cell.angle_gamma   90.00
#
_symmetry.space_group_name_H-M   'P 1'
#
loop_
_entity.id
_entity.type
_entity.pdbx_description
1 polymer ?
#
loop_
_entity_poly.entity_id
_entity_poly.type
_entity_poly.pdbx_seq_one_letter_code
_entity_poly.pdbx_strand_id
1 'polypeptide(L)' 'MAKLRKLVTYTDYRWEETEDLTPEQVEKWKSGDEDLQEEVLDEVEFELTHDKCLEDSEYPELIEE' A
#
# COMPACT_ATOMS: atom_id res chain seq x y z
N MET A 1 -7.37 -13.33 0.12
CA MET A 1 -7.55 -11.90 -0.15
C MET A 1 -6.20 -11.22 -0.09
N ALA A 2 -6.00 -10.19 -0.88
CA ALA A 2 -4.71 -9.53 -0.99
C ALA A 2 -4.86 -8.03 -0.74
N LYS A 3 -3.86 -7.42 -0.14
CA LYS A 3 -3.83 -5.99 0.13
C LYS A 3 -2.40 -5.48 0.09
N LEU A 4 -2.23 -4.18 -0.03
CA LEU A 4 -0.93 -3.53 0.06
C LEU A 4 -0.73 -3.02 1.49
N ARG A 5 0.49 -3.12 1.96
CA ARG A 5 0.89 -2.68 3.28
C ARG A 5 2.20 -1.92 3.18
N LYS A 6 2.32 -0.83 3.92
CA LYS A 6 3.58 -0.08 4.00
C LYS A 6 3.87 0.34 5.43
N LEU A 7 5.16 0.39 5.76
CA LEU A 7 5.61 0.93 7.04
C LEU A 7 5.74 2.44 6.91
N VAL A 8 5.14 3.16 7.84
CA VAL A 8 5.22 4.62 7.89
C VAL A 8 5.80 5.06 9.22
N THR A 9 6.49 6.18 9.21
CA THR A 9 7.09 6.77 10.39
C THR A 9 6.41 8.09 10.70
N TYR A 10 5.80 8.14 11.86
CA TYR A 10 5.30 9.38 12.47
C TYR A 10 6.18 9.69 13.67
N THR A 11 5.59 9.77 14.87
CA THR A 11 6.36 9.78 16.12
C THR A 11 6.80 8.36 16.51
N ASP A 12 6.10 7.37 15.99
CA ASP A 12 6.42 5.95 16.13
C ASP A 12 6.18 5.25 14.79
N TYR A 13 6.53 3.98 14.69
CA TYR A 13 6.33 3.20 13.47
C TYR A 13 4.92 2.61 13.45
N ARG A 14 4.26 2.70 12.30
CA ARG A 14 2.95 2.12 12.10
C ARG A 14 2.85 1.45 10.73
N TRP A 15 2.01 0.45 10.64
CA TRP A 15 1.68 -0.18 9.37
C TRP A 15 0.38 0.45 8.84
N GLU A 16 0.41 0.88 7.59
CA GLU A 16 -0.78 1.32 6.88
C GLU A 16 -1.11 0.29 5.80
N GLU A 17 -2.37 -0.10 5.74
CA GLU A 17 -2.84 -1.13 4.84
C GLU A 17 -4.00 -0.61 4.01
N THR A 18 -4.13 -1.14 2.78
CA THR A 18 -5.27 -0.87 1.92
C THR A 18 -6.40 -1.83 2.23
N GLU A 19 -7.57 -1.58 1.64
CA GLU A 19 -8.63 -2.58 1.55
C GLU A 19 -8.18 -3.72 0.63
N ASP A 20 -8.95 -4.81 0.59
CA ASP A 20 -8.65 -5.94 -0.27
C ASP A 20 -8.59 -5.52 -1.74
N LEU A 21 -7.54 -5.95 -2.42
CA LEU A 21 -7.36 -5.65 -3.83
C LEU A 21 -8.23 -6.55 -4.69
N THR A 22 -8.63 -6.01 -5.85
CA THR A 22 -9.28 -6.85 -6.87
C THR A 22 -8.24 -7.78 -7.52
N PRO A 23 -8.68 -8.90 -8.14
CA PRO A 23 -7.74 -9.79 -8.84
C PRO A 23 -6.91 -9.06 -9.90
N GLU A 24 -7.49 -8.10 -10.61
CA GLU A 24 -6.77 -7.30 -11.61
C GLU A 24 -5.66 -6.46 -10.97
N GLN A 25 -5.94 -5.85 -9.83
CA GLN A 25 -4.94 -5.06 -9.11
C GLN A 25 -3.80 -5.94 -8.61
N VAL A 26 -4.11 -7.13 -8.11
CA VAL A 26 -3.10 -8.09 -7.69
C VAL A 26 -2.20 -8.49 -8.86
N GLU A 27 -2.77 -8.78 -10.02
CA GLU A 27 -1.99 -9.14 -11.21
C GLU A 27 -1.10 -7.99 -11.66
N LYS A 28 -1.61 -6.78 -11.70
CA LYS A 28 -0.83 -5.59 -12.04
C LYS A 28 0.35 -5.42 -11.10
N TRP A 29 0.12 -5.61 -9.82
CA TRP A 29 1.19 -5.47 -8.83
C TRP A 29 2.27 -6.54 -9.00
N LYS A 30 1.87 -7.78 -9.21
CA LYS A 30 2.77 -8.92 -9.38
C LYS A 30 3.56 -8.89 -10.69
N SER A 31 3.11 -8.13 -11.67
CA SER A 31 3.79 -8.03 -12.97
C SER A 31 5.21 -7.48 -12.86
N GLY A 32 5.50 -6.73 -11.80
CA GLY A 32 6.78 -6.06 -11.63
C GLY A 32 6.94 -4.80 -12.47
N ASP A 33 5.90 -4.39 -13.18
CA ASP A 33 5.90 -3.18 -13.99
C ASP A 33 5.56 -1.98 -13.10
N GLU A 34 6.52 -1.06 -12.95
CA GLU A 34 6.34 0.12 -12.11
C GLU A 34 5.15 0.98 -12.53
N ASP A 35 4.90 1.10 -13.83
CA ASP A 35 3.76 1.88 -14.34
C ASP A 35 2.43 1.27 -13.86
N LEU A 36 2.31 -0.06 -13.93
CA LEU A 36 1.13 -0.76 -13.45
C LEU A 36 0.99 -0.67 -11.93
N GLN A 37 2.10 -0.74 -11.21
CA GLN A 37 2.10 -0.58 -9.76
C GLN A 37 1.65 0.82 -9.36
N GLU A 38 2.09 1.86 -10.07
CA GLU A 38 1.64 3.22 -9.83
C GLU A 38 0.15 3.38 -10.10
N GLU A 39 -0.40 2.73 -11.13
CA GLU A 39 -1.85 2.74 -11.37
C GLU A 39 -2.61 2.14 -10.19
N VAL A 40 -2.12 1.03 -9.65
CA VAL A 40 -2.73 0.42 -8.48
C VAL A 40 -2.69 1.37 -7.29
N LEU A 41 -1.57 2.02 -7.05
CA LEU A 41 -1.42 2.98 -5.95
C LEU A 41 -2.38 4.17 -6.09
N ASP A 42 -2.67 4.60 -7.32
CA ASP A 42 -3.63 5.66 -7.58
C ASP A 42 -5.08 5.21 -7.35
N GLU A 43 -5.37 3.94 -7.56
CA GLU A 43 -6.72 3.38 -7.40
C GLU A 43 -7.06 3.02 -5.95
N VAL A 44 -6.06 2.74 -5.13
CA VAL A 44 -6.26 2.30 -3.75
C VAL A 44 -5.93 3.42 -2.76
N GLU A 45 -6.50 3.34 -1.57
CA GLU A 45 -6.19 4.26 -0.49
C GLU A 45 -5.69 3.47 0.72
N PHE A 46 -4.64 3.98 1.36
CA PHE A 46 -4.17 3.43 2.61
C PHE A 46 -4.99 3.99 3.76
N GLU A 47 -5.33 3.12 4.70
CA GLU A 47 -6.05 3.54 5.88
C GLU A 47 -5.18 4.49 6.69
N LEU A 48 -5.71 5.70 6.95
CA LEU A 48 -5.01 6.69 7.73
C LEU A 48 -5.12 6.35 9.22
N THR A 49 -4.01 5.98 9.82
CA THR A 49 -3.98 5.54 11.21
C THR A 49 -3.56 6.65 12.18
N HIS A 50 -3.21 7.82 11.66
CA HIS A 50 -2.60 8.87 12.48
C HIS A 50 -2.79 10.25 11.86
N ASP A 51 -3.11 11.25 12.70
CA ASP A 51 -3.31 12.64 12.27
C ASP A 51 -2.02 13.48 12.22
N LYS A 52 -0.91 12.90 12.62
CA LYS A 52 0.36 13.63 12.67
C LYS A 52 1.03 13.67 11.30
N CYS A 53 1.94 14.63 11.14
CA CYS A 53 2.72 14.73 9.91
C CYS A 53 3.53 13.46 9.69
N LEU A 54 3.44 12.95 8.46
CA LEU A 54 4.23 11.83 8.01
C LEU A 54 5.70 12.24 7.93
N GLU A 55 6.59 11.51 8.61
CA GLU A 55 8.04 11.75 8.53
C GLU A 55 8.66 10.96 7.39
N ASP A 56 8.22 9.71 7.20
CA ASP A 56 8.74 8.83 6.16
C ASP A 56 7.73 7.72 5.86
N SER A 57 7.84 7.15 4.67
CA SER A 57 7.08 5.96 4.31
C SER A 57 7.88 5.09 3.38
N GLU A 58 7.80 3.78 3.57
CA GLU A 58 8.46 2.81 2.69
C GLU A 58 7.56 2.47 1.51
N TYR A 59 8.15 1.91 0.47
CA TYR A 59 7.40 1.42 -0.68
C TYR A 59 6.47 0.28 -0.24
N PRO A 60 5.20 0.28 -0.67
CA PRO A 60 4.27 -0.76 -0.23
C PRO A 60 4.67 -2.16 -0.69
N GLU A 61 4.30 -3.15 0.09
CA GLU A 61 4.45 -4.55 -0.28
C GLU A 61 3.09 -5.24 -0.38
N LEU A 62 3.02 -6.26 -1.22
CA LEU A 62 1.80 -7.04 -1.40
C LEU A 62 1.70 -8.12 -0.32
N ILE A 63 0.57 -8.14 0.37
CA ILE A 63 0.24 -9.16 1.37
C ILE A 63 -0.88 -10.03 0.79
N GLU A 64 -0.62 -11.30 0.64
CA GLU A 64 -1.61 -12.29 0.23
C GLU A 64 -2.01 -13.16 1.42
N GLU A 65 -3.29 -13.18 1.69
CA GLU A 65 -3.85 -14.00 2.76
C GLU A 65 -4.75 -15.10 2.21
#